data_4095e811c126e9acabed67357973f479
#
_entry.id   4095e811c126e9acabed67357973f479
#
_cell.length_a   1.000
_cell.length_b   1.000
_cell.length_c   1.000
_cell.angle_alpha   90.00
_cell.angle_beta   90.00
_cell.angle_gamma   90.00
#
_symmetry.space_group_name_H-M   'P 1'
#
loop_
_entity.id
_entity.type
_entity.pdbx_description
1 polymer ?
#
loop_
_entity_poly.entity_id
_entity_poly.type
_entity_poly.pdbx_seq_one_letter_code
_entity_poly.pdbx_strand_id
1 'polypeptide(L)'
;MSHFSAVLLVLLAGTMWAASGTAAQHFYTQSVHIPIELTQVRLFLSSALFFLLAWWSGGLRRGVRSLRRSPRLLVHLSIHGILGIMIVQFSYFMGIAEGDAAATTVIGYTSPAMMILYLAVRWRRLPSAAETGTVVVAVAGVFLLVTGGDVGRLSVPMACIVWSLISGATFTFAMIYPVHLLRLFDRFFLLAVCMLIGGIALLPMTQVI
;
A
#
# COMPACT_ATOMS: atom_id res chain seq x y z
N MET A 1 -14.34 -11.30 18.21
CA MET A 1 -13.18 -12.13 17.77
C MET A 1 -12.29 -12.36 18.98
N SER A 2 -11.83 -13.59 19.20
CA SER A 2 -10.82 -13.86 20.23
C SER A 2 -9.47 -13.22 19.85
N HIS A 3 -8.64 -12.88 20.83
CA HIS A 3 -7.29 -12.37 20.59
C HIS A 3 -6.48 -13.30 19.67
N PHE A 4 -6.61 -14.61 19.87
CA PHE A 4 -5.98 -15.64 19.06
C PHE A 4 -6.39 -15.57 17.58
N SER A 5 -7.70 -15.44 17.30
CA SER A 5 -8.20 -15.30 15.91
C SER A 5 -7.69 -14.04 15.24
N ALA A 6 -7.54 -12.93 15.97
CA ALA A 6 -6.99 -11.70 15.41
C ALA A 6 -5.51 -11.86 15.03
N VAL A 7 -4.71 -12.47 15.91
CA VAL A 7 -3.29 -12.74 15.64
C VAL A 7 -3.13 -13.67 14.44
N LEU A 8 -3.90 -14.75 14.38
CA LEU A 8 -3.86 -15.69 13.26
C LEU A 8 -4.19 -15.01 11.91
N LEU A 9 -5.20 -14.14 11.88
CA LEU A 9 -5.55 -13.38 10.67
C LEU A 9 -4.45 -12.41 10.24
N VAL A 10 -3.77 -11.75 11.18
CA VAL A 10 -2.64 -10.86 10.86
C VAL A 10 -1.46 -11.66 10.31
N LEU A 11 -1.13 -12.80 10.90
CA LEU A 11 -0.07 -13.67 10.40
C LEU A 11 -0.40 -14.22 9.00
N LEU A 12 -1.63 -14.65 8.78
CA LEU A 12 -2.09 -15.10 7.46
C LEU A 12 -2.00 -13.98 6.42
N ALA A 13 -2.44 -12.78 6.77
CA ALA A 13 -2.35 -11.63 5.87
C ALA A 13 -0.90 -11.28 5.53
N GLY A 14 0.01 -11.32 6.51
CA GLY A 14 1.44 -11.09 6.31
C GLY A 14 2.10 -12.15 5.42
N THR A 15 1.77 -13.44 5.62
CA THR A 15 2.29 -14.52 4.77
C THR A 15 1.76 -14.43 3.34
N MET A 16 0.49 -14.10 3.15
CA MET A 16 -0.08 -13.88 1.82
C MET A 16 0.54 -12.66 1.12
N TRP A 17 0.84 -11.60 1.87
CA TRP A 17 1.54 -10.44 1.33
C TRP A 17 2.95 -10.82 0.86
N ALA A 18 3.74 -11.52 1.69
CA ALA A 18 5.07 -11.98 1.35
C ALA A 18 5.07 -12.93 0.13
N ALA A 19 4.15 -13.90 0.11
CA ALA A 19 3.98 -14.81 -1.03
C ALA A 19 3.64 -14.06 -2.32
N SER A 20 2.81 -13.01 -2.25
CA SER A 20 2.50 -12.18 -3.41
C SER A 20 3.73 -11.41 -3.92
N GLY A 21 4.59 -10.91 -3.02
CA GLY A 21 5.84 -10.22 -3.39
C GLY A 21 6.84 -11.15 -4.07
N THR A 22 7.07 -12.34 -3.49
CA THR A 22 7.97 -13.36 -4.08
C THR A 22 7.45 -13.91 -5.41
N ALA A 23 6.14 -14.07 -5.55
CA ALA A 23 5.53 -14.46 -6.82
C ALA A 23 5.74 -13.38 -7.90
N ALA A 24 5.57 -12.11 -7.57
CA ALA A 24 5.85 -11.01 -8.48
C ALA A 24 7.33 -10.96 -8.90
N GLN A 25 8.25 -11.14 -7.95
CA GLN A 25 9.69 -11.21 -8.25
C GLN A 25 10.00 -12.35 -9.21
N HIS A 26 9.47 -13.55 -8.96
CA HIS A 26 9.66 -14.69 -9.85
C HIS A 26 9.11 -14.42 -11.26
N PHE A 27 7.96 -13.75 -11.33
CA PHE A 27 7.35 -13.37 -12.60
C PHE A 27 8.24 -12.39 -13.39
N TYR A 28 8.86 -11.40 -12.74
CA TYR A 28 9.76 -10.45 -13.40
C TYR A 28 11.08 -11.08 -13.84
N THR A 29 11.56 -12.12 -13.19
CA THR A 29 12.77 -12.83 -13.63
C THR A 29 12.55 -13.70 -14.89
N GLN A 30 11.31 -14.08 -15.17
CA GLN A 30 10.98 -14.97 -16.30
C GLN A 30 10.36 -14.26 -17.51
N SER A 31 9.87 -13.05 -17.34
CA SER A 31 9.09 -12.35 -18.36
C SER A 31 9.43 -10.88 -18.41
N VAL A 32 9.47 -10.31 -19.62
CA VAL A 32 9.65 -8.87 -19.87
C VAL A 32 8.36 -8.09 -19.54
N HIS A 33 7.58 -8.52 -18.55
CA HIS A 33 6.34 -7.86 -18.20
C HIS A 33 6.60 -6.64 -17.32
N ILE A 34 5.85 -5.59 -17.59
CA ILE A 34 5.99 -4.30 -16.95
C ILE A 34 5.22 -4.32 -15.64
N PRO A 35 5.80 -3.80 -14.52
CA PRO A 35 5.14 -3.74 -13.21
C PRO A 35 3.75 -3.10 -13.22
N ILE A 36 3.50 -2.24 -14.21
CA ILE A 36 2.23 -1.55 -14.39
C ILE A 36 1.08 -2.50 -14.75
N GLU A 37 1.32 -3.47 -15.64
CA GLU A 37 0.32 -4.46 -16.06
C GLU A 37 -0.10 -5.35 -14.90
N LEU A 38 0.89 -5.84 -14.14
CA LEU A 38 0.63 -6.67 -12.96
C LEU A 38 -0.16 -5.89 -11.91
N THR A 39 0.20 -4.62 -11.68
CA THR A 39 -0.53 -3.73 -10.76
C THR A 39 -1.97 -3.55 -11.22
N GLN A 40 -2.20 -3.31 -12.51
CA GLN A 40 -3.51 -3.08 -13.08
C GLN A 40 -4.42 -4.30 -12.96
N VAL A 41 -3.93 -5.47 -13.37
CA VAL A 41 -4.68 -6.74 -13.26
C VAL A 41 -5.04 -7.02 -11.81
N ARG A 42 -4.09 -6.83 -10.89
CA ARG A 42 -4.32 -7.01 -9.46
C ARG A 42 -5.39 -6.07 -8.92
N LEU A 43 -5.37 -4.79 -9.31
CA LEU A 43 -6.36 -3.80 -8.89
C LEU A 43 -7.76 -4.18 -9.37
N PHE A 44 -7.93 -4.60 -10.64
CA PHE A 44 -9.23 -5.01 -11.16
C PHE A 44 -9.74 -6.29 -10.51
N LEU A 45 -8.91 -7.33 -10.38
CA LEU A 45 -9.30 -8.58 -9.73
C LEU A 45 -9.69 -8.36 -8.26
N SER A 46 -8.88 -7.58 -7.53
CA SER A 46 -9.17 -7.25 -6.14
C SER A 46 -10.43 -6.40 -6.02
N SER A 47 -10.64 -5.44 -6.92
CA SER A 47 -11.86 -4.65 -6.97
C SER A 47 -13.09 -5.53 -7.16
N ALA A 48 -13.07 -6.45 -8.12
CA ALA A 48 -14.18 -7.39 -8.37
C ALA A 48 -14.49 -8.23 -7.12
N LEU A 49 -13.46 -8.77 -6.47
CA LEU A 49 -13.61 -9.54 -5.23
C LEU A 49 -14.22 -8.69 -4.11
N PHE A 50 -13.74 -7.46 -3.92
CA PHE A 50 -14.29 -6.58 -2.88
C PHE A 50 -15.71 -6.11 -3.20
N PHE A 51 -16.08 -5.94 -4.47
CA PHE A 51 -17.48 -5.70 -4.85
C PHE A 51 -18.38 -6.88 -4.51
N LEU A 52 -17.93 -8.11 -4.72
CA LEU A 52 -18.65 -9.31 -4.33
C LEU A 52 -18.86 -9.37 -2.81
N LEU A 53 -17.81 -9.09 -2.03
CA LEU A 53 -17.88 -9.02 -0.58
C LEU A 53 -18.79 -7.89 -0.09
N ALA A 54 -18.74 -6.72 -0.73
CA ALA A 54 -19.62 -5.59 -0.44
C ALA A 54 -21.09 -5.90 -0.76
N TRP A 55 -21.34 -6.66 -1.82
CA TRP A 55 -22.68 -7.14 -2.15
C TRP A 55 -23.20 -8.10 -1.08
N TRP A 56 -22.39 -9.06 -0.69
CA TRP A 56 -22.75 -10.05 0.34
C TRP A 56 -22.98 -9.42 1.71
N SER A 57 -22.16 -8.45 2.12
CA SER A 57 -22.32 -7.70 3.39
C SER A 57 -23.46 -6.68 3.37
N GLY A 58 -24.13 -6.44 2.22
CA GLY A 58 -25.11 -5.38 2.03
C GLY A 58 -24.50 -3.97 1.99
N GLY A 59 -23.16 -3.87 2.01
CA GLY A 59 -22.43 -2.60 1.94
C GLY A 59 -22.58 -1.90 0.58
N LEU A 60 -22.74 -2.65 -0.49
CA LEU A 60 -22.89 -2.12 -1.85
C LEU A 60 -24.09 -1.16 -1.97
N ARG A 61 -25.27 -1.58 -1.54
CA ARG A 61 -26.49 -0.74 -1.61
C ARG A 61 -26.35 0.53 -0.76
N ARG A 62 -25.77 0.40 0.43
CA ARG A 62 -25.51 1.55 1.34
C ARG A 62 -24.50 2.51 0.72
N GLY A 63 -23.39 2.01 0.18
CA GLY A 63 -22.34 2.81 -0.44
C GLY A 63 -22.85 3.59 -1.67
N VAL A 64 -23.56 2.92 -2.59
CA VAL A 64 -24.15 3.57 -3.76
C VAL A 64 -25.16 4.66 -3.35
N ARG A 65 -25.99 4.40 -2.33
CA ARG A 65 -26.91 5.41 -1.81
C ARG A 65 -26.19 6.63 -1.24
N SER A 66 -25.08 6.42 -0.53
CA SER A 66 -24.25 7.51 0.02
C SER A 66 -23.62 8.36 -1.09
N LEU A 67 -23.09 7.73 -2.15
CA LEU A 67 -22.53 8.44 -3.30
C LEU A 67 -23.58 9.25 -4.05
N ARG A 68 -24.79 8.70 -4.24
CA ARG A 68 -25.89 9.44 -4.90
C ARG A 68 -26.31 10.66 -4.10
N ARG A 69 -26.25 10.61 -2.77
CA ARG A 69 -26.60 11.74 -1.90
C ARG A 69 -25.51 12.81 -1.84
N SER A 70 -24.27 12.43 -2.00
CA SER A 70 -23.14 13.36 -1.94
C SER A 70 -22.06 12.97 -2.97
N PRO A 71 -22.17 13.44 -4.23
CA PRO A 71 -21.20 13.12 -5.28
C PRO A 71 -19.76 13.58 -4.96
N ARG A 72 -19.61 14.59 -4.08
CA ARG A 72 -18.28 15.05 -3.62
C ARG A 72 -17.47 13.96 -2.93
N LEU A 73 -18.13 12.95 -2.37
CA LEU A 73 -17.45 11.78 -1.78
C LEU A 73 -16.66 10.98 -2.83
N LEU A 74 -17.08 11.04 -4.10
CA LEU A 74 -16.33 10.39 -5.19
C LEU A 74 -14.92 11.00 -5.34
N VAL A 75 -14.79 12.31 -5.17
CA VAL A 75 -13.47 12.98 -5.21
C VAL A 75 -12.55 12.44 -4.12
N HIS A 76 -13.06 12.28 -2.89
CA HIS A 76 -12.27 11.69 -1.80
C HIS A 76 -11.91 10.22 -2.04
N LEU A 77 -12.82 9.44 -2.63
CA LEU A 77 -12.54 8.07 -3.03
C LEU A 77 -11.49 8.03 -4.16
N SER A 78 -11.55 8.97 -5.11
CA SER A 78 -10.54 9.08 -6.18
C SER A 78 -9.17 9.46 -5.64
N ILE A 79 -9.10 10.42 -4.73
CA ILE A 79 -7.84 10.78 -4.07
C ILE A 79 -7.24 9.57 -3.34
N HIS A 80 -8.06 8.85 -2.55
CA HIS A 80 -7.58 7.67 -1.86
C HIS A 80 -7.26 6.52 -2.81
N GLY A 81 -8.05 6.30 -3.85
CA GLY A 81 -7.84 5.25 -4.85
C GLY A 81 -6.54 5.46 -5.64
N ILE A 82 -6.28 6.69 -6.06
CA ILE A 82 -5.08 7.02 -6.86
C ILE A 82 -3.85 7.15 -5.95
N LEU A 83 -3.86 8.11 -5.02
CA LEU A 83 -2.69 8.42 -4.21
C LEU A 83 -2.43 7.39 -3.10
N GLY A 84 -3.48 6.76 -2.57
CA GLY A 84 -3.37 5.78 -1.50
C GLY A 84 -3.23 4.33 -2.00
N ILE A 85 -4.04 3.88 -2.94
CA ILE A 85 -4.07 2.46 -3.33
C ILE A 85 -3.20 2.20 -4.56
N MET A 86 -3.42 2.94 -5.64
CA MET A 86 -2.72 2.73 -6.91
C MET A 86 -1.22 2.98 -6.77
N ILE A 87 -0.81 4.14 -6.24
CA ILE A 87 0.62 4.48 -6.13
C ILE A 87 1.34 3.53 -5.18
N VAL A 88 0.74 3.13 -4.05
CA VAL A 88 1.32 2.11 -3.16
C VAL A 88 1.63 0.83 -3.91
N GLN A 89 0.65 0.29 -4.63
CA GLN A 89 0.78 -0.97 -5.34
C GLN A 89 1.81 -0.87 -6.48
N PHE A 90 1.70 0.19 -7.28
CA PHE A 90 2.60 0.43 -8.40
C PHE A 90 4.06 0.61 -7.94
N SER A 91 4.29 1.50 -6.97
CA SER A 91 5.65 1.75 -6.48
C SER A 91 6.26 0.54 -5.75
N TYR A 92 5.44 -0.27 -5.07
CA TYR A 92 5.88 -1.53 -4.50
C TYR A 92 6.38 -2.51 -5.57
N PHE A 93 5.62 -2.69 -6.65
CA PHE A 93 6.02 -3.56 -7.74
C PHE A 93 7.21 -3.02 -8.56
N MET A 94 7.29 -1.69 -8.72
CA MET A 94 8.49 -1.06 -9.30
C MET A 94 9.72 -1.31 -8.43
N GLY A 95 9.60 -1.21 -7.11
CA GLY A 95 10.69 -1.53 -6.19
C GLY A 95 11.16 -2.99 -6.33
N ILE A 96 10.24 -3.94 -6.48
CA ILE A 96 10.58 -5.36 -6.71
C ILE A 96 11.27 -5.56 -8.07
N ALA A 97 10.81 -4.90 -9.11
CA ALA A 97 11.36 -5.02 -10.45
C ALA A 97 12.78 -4.43 -10.55
N GLU A 98 13.05 -3.35 -9.82
CA GLU A 98 14.36 -2.67 -9.79
C GLU A 98 15.35 -3.30 -8.77
N GLY A 99 14.88 -4.19 -7.90
CA GLY A 99 15.69 -4.85 -6.90
C GLY A 99 15.17 -6.24 -6.58
N ASP A 100 14.64 -6.40 -5.36
CA ASP A 100 14.03 -7.64 -4.93
C ASP A 100 12.88 -7.41 -3.93
N ALA A 101 12.06 -8.45 -3.70
CA ALA A 101 10.89 -8.37 -2.85
C ALA A 101 11.24 -8.17 -1.36
N ALA A 102 12.38 -8.73 -0.91
CA ALA A 102 12.80 -8.61 0.48
C ALA A 102 13.25 -7.17 0.79
N ALA A 103 14.15 -6.60 -0.03
CA ALA A 103 14.63 -5.24 0.13
C ALA A 103 13.47 -4.24 0.04
N THR A 104 12.60 -4.36 -0.97
CA THR A 104 11.43 -3.50 -1.15
C THR A 104 10.51 -3.54 0.05
N THR A 105 10.24 -4.73 0.60
CA THR A 105 9.37 -4.88 1.75
C THR A 105 9.99 -4.29 3.01
N VAL A 106 11.26 -4.55 3.28
CA VAL A 106 11.96 -4.02 4.47
C VAL A 106 12.05 -2.50 4.43
N ILE A 107 12.40 -1.92 3.26
CA ILE A 107 12.41 -0.46 3.10
C ILE A 107 10.99 0.10 3.25
N GLY A 108 9.98 -0.54 2.69
CA GLY A 108 8.57 -0.16 2.84
C GLY A 108 8.09 -0.15 4.30
N TYR A 109 8.66 -0.99 5.15
CA TYR A 109 8.38 -0.97 6.60
C TYR A 109 8.91 0.27 7.34
N THR A 110 9.48 1.25 6.65
CA THR A 110 9.66 2.61 7.20
C THR A 110 8.32 3.35 7.35
N SER A 111 7.24 2.85 6.75
CA SER A 111 5.91 3.47 6.82
C SER A 111 5.38 3.72 8.25
N PRO A 112 5.54 2.85 9.26
CA PRO A 112 5.19 3.17 10.63
C PRO A 112 6.00 4.33 11.21
N ALA A 113 7.29 4.42 10.87
CA ALA A 113 8.14 5.54 11.28
C ALA A 113 7.66 6.86 10.63
N MET A 114 7.34 6.83 9.34
CA MET A 114 6.76 7.97 8.62
C MET A 114 5.41 8.37 9.22
N MET A 115 4.59 7.41 9.65
CA MET A 115 3.31 7.68 10.31
C MET A 115 3.51 8.37 11.66
N ILE A 116 4.46 7.92 12.48
CA ILE A 116 4.80 8.56 13.76
C ILE A 116 5.22 10.02 13.53
N LEU A 117 6.12 10.26 12.57
CA LEU A 117 6.58 11.60 12.22
C LEU A 117 5.43 12.50 11.73
N TYR A 118 4.59 11.98 10.83
CA TYR A 118 3.41 12.70 10.36
C TYR A 118 2.47 13.10 11.50
N LEU A 119 2.16 12.16 12.40
CA LEU A 119 1.26 12.42 13.53
C LEU A 119 1.89 13.40 14.55
N ALA A 120 3.20 13.32 14.75
CA ALA A 120 3.94 14.26 15.59
C ALA A 120 3.82 15.70 15.08
N VAL A 121 4.04 15.90 13.77
CA VAL A 121 3.89 17.21 13.12
C VAL A 121 2.42 17.66 13.13
N ARG A 122 1.48 16.77 12.79
CA ARG A 122 0.05 17.08 12.68
C ARG A 122 -0.59 17.50 13.99
N TRP A 123 -0.16 16.87 15.09
CA TRP A 123 -0.66 17.17 16.43
C TRP A 123 0.25 18.08 17.22
N ARG A 124 1.34 18.55 16.61
CA ARG A 124 2.34 19.42 17.25
C ARG A 124 2.82 18.86 18.59
N ARG A 125 3.00 17.53 18.66
CA ARG A 125 3.53 16.84 19.83
C ARG A 125 4.87 16.20 19.51
N LEU A 126 5.77 16.15 20.50
CA LEU A 126 6.99 15.35 20.36
C LEU A 126 6.62 13.86 20.46
N PRO A 127 7.27 13.00 19.65
CA PRO A 127 7.13 11.56 19.78
C PRO A 127 7.59 11.11 21.18
N SER A 128 6.92 10.11 21.73
CA SER A 128 7.37 9.48 22.99
C SER A 128 8.71 8.76 22.79
N ALA A 129 9.40 8.43 23.89
CA ALA A 129 10.66 7.69 23.83
C ALA A 129 10.52 6.35 23.08
N ALA A 130 9.39 5.64 23.27
CA ALA A 130 9.11 4.39 22.56
C ALA A 130 8.89 4.63 21.06
N GLU A 131 8.15 5.67 20.68
CA GLU A 131 7.94 6.07 19.27
C GLU A 131 9.26 6.45 18.61
N THR A 132 10.09 7.24 19.30
CA THR A 132 11.44 7.63 18.82
C THR A 132 12.33 6.41 18.66
N GLY A 133 12.33 5.49 19.63
CA GLY A 133 13.08 4.23 19.53
C GLY A 133 12.67 3.41 18.32
N THR A 134 11.36 3.31 18.04
CA THR A 134 10.86 2.61 16.85
C THR A 134 11.37 3.24 15.54
N VAL A 135 11.34 4.59 15.44
CA VAL A 135 11.86 5.29 14.26
C VAL A 135 13.37 5.04 14.09
N VAL A 136 14.15 5.15 15.16
CA VAL A 136 15.60 4.91 15.11
C VAL A 136 15.92 3.49 14.67
N VAL A 137 15.27 2.49 15.24
CA VAL A 137 15.48 1.07 14.88
C VAL A 137 15.08 0.81 13.42
N ALA A 138 13.95 1.36 12.96
CA ALA A 138 13.52 1.20 11.57
C ALA A 138 14.51 1.83 10.58
N VAL A 139 14.97 3.05 10.86
CA VAL A 139 15.95 3.74 10.00
C VAL A 139 17.29 3.02 10.02
N ALA A 140 17.77 2.57 11.18
CA ALA A 140 19.01 1.81 11.30
C ALA A 140 18.92 0.47 10.55
N GLY A 141 17.80 -0.23 10.66
CA GLY A 141 17.57 -1.51 9.94
C GLY A 141 17.61 -1.31 8.42
N VAL A 142 16.92 -0.29 7.90
CA VAL A 142 16.96 0.06 6.48
C VAL A 142 18.37 0.48 6.06
N PHE A 143 19.05 1.29 6.84
CA PHE A 143 20.43 1.71 6.57
C PHE A 143 21.36 0.50 6.44
N LEU A 144 21.32 -0.44 7.38
CA LEU A 144 22.12 -1.67 7.34
C LEU A 144 21.80 -2.54 6.12
N LEU A 145 20.53 -2.65 5.76
CA LEU A 145 20.11 -3.39 4.57
C LEU A 145 20.64 -2.74 3.29
N VAL A 146 20.48 -1.42 3.18
CA VAL A 146 20.84 -0.67 1.95
C VAL A 146 22.34 -0.62 1.74
N THR A 147 23.13 -0.52 2.81
CA THR A 147 24.60 -0.45 2.73
C THR A 147 25.28 -1.81 2.86
N GLY A 148 24.58 -2.86 3.32
CA GLY A 148 25.20 -4.14 3.65
C GLY A 148 26.27 -4.02 4.74
N GLY A 149 26.25 -2.91 5.52
CA GLY A 149 27.27 -2.56 6.53
C GLY A 149 28.46 -1.79 6.02
N ASP A 150 28.61 -1.58 4.70
CA ASP A 150 29.66 -0.75 4.10
C ASP A 150 29.06 0.55 3.56
N VAL A 151 29.36 1.65 4.24
CA VAL A 151 28.84 3.00 3.92
C VAL A 151 29.28 3.49 2.52
N GLY A 152 30.36 2.93 1.99
CA GLY A 152 30.91 3.28 0.67
C GLY A 152 30.21 2.62 -0.51
N ARG A 153 29.28 1.67 -0.25
CA ARG A 153 28.60 0.90 -1.29
C ARG A 153 27.13 0.75 -1.00
N LEU A 154 26.33 0.76 -2.06
CA LEU A 154 24.92 0.39 -1.98
C LEU A 154 24.78 -1.09 -2.35
N SER A 155 24.21 -1.88 -1.44
CA SER A 155 23.87 -3.28 -1.69
C SER A 155 22.56 -3.45 -2.46
N VAL A 156 21.75 -2.37 -2.51
CA VAL A 156 20.45 -2.32 -3.18
C VAL A 156 20.47 -1.19 -4.22
N PRO A 157 19.94 -1.40 -5.43
CA PRO A 157 19.86 -0.36 -6.44
C PRO A 157 19.12 0.89 -5.95
N MET A 158 19.61 2.07 -6.32
CA MET A 158 19.01 3.34 -5.91
C MET A 158 17.53 3.44 -6.35
N ALA A 159 17.20 2.95 -7.55
CA ALA A 159 15.82 2.94 -8.03
C ALA A 159 14.89 2.11 -7.12
N CYS A 160 15.35 0.93 -6.66
CA CYS A 160 14.60 0.13 -5.68
C CYS A 160 14.35 0.90 -4.38
N ILE A 161 15.36 1.59 -3.86
CA ILE A 161 15.26 2.39 -2.63
C ILE A 161 14.20 3.49 -2.80
N VAL A 162 14.28 4.25 -3.90
CA VAL A 162 13.36 5.36 -4.18
C VAL A 162 11.93 4.87 -4.30
N TRP A 163 11.68 3.83 -5.10
CA TRP A 163 10.33 3.27 -5.27
C TRP A 163 9.77 2.69 -3.97
N SER A 164 10.60 2.03 -3.17
CA SER A 164 10.20 1.47 -1.87
C SER A 164 9.84 2.56 -0.87
N LEU A 165 10.59 3.67 -0.84
CA LEU A 165 10.26 4.83 0.01
C LEU A 165 8.98 5.53 -0.44
N ILE A 166 8.76 5.68 -1.75
CA ILE A 166 7.48 6.19 -2.28
C ILE A 166 6.33 5.28 -1.84
N SER A 167 6.51 3.96 -1.93
CA SER A 167 5.52 2.99 -1.45
C SER A 167 5.24 3.15 0.04
N GLY A 168 6.26 3.28 0.89
CA GLY A 168 6.10 3.49 2.33
C GLY A 168 5.38 4.80 2.68
N ALA A 169 5.73 5.90 1.99
CA ALA A 169 5.08 7.20 2.19
C ALA A 169 3.61 7.19 1.77
N THR A 170 3.32 6.64 0.60
CA THR A 170 1.94 6.53 0.10
C THR A 170 1.13 5.52 0.89
N PHE A 171 1.74 4.46 1.42
CA PHE A 171 1.09 3.54 2.35
C PHE A 171 0.71 4.25 3.66
N THR A 172 1.57 5.11 4.19
CA THR A 172 1.25 5.97 5.34
C THR A 172 0.02 6.84 5.05
N PHE A 173 -0.03 7.49 3.89
CA PHE A 173 -1.21 8.24 3.45
C PHE A 173 -2.44 7.34 3.34
N ALA A 174 -2.31 6.14 2.76
CA ALA A 174 -3.38 5.18 2.60
C ALA A 174 -3.96 4.68 3.93
N MET A 175 -3.19 4.69 5.00
CA MET A 175 -3.66 4.33 6.34
C MET A 175 -4.39 5.47 7.05
N ILE A 176 -3.97 6.71 6.84
CA ILE A 176 -4.49 7.88 7.57
C ILE A 176 -5.71 8.47 6.88
N TYR A 177 -5.64 8.63 5.56
CA TYR A 177 -6.66 9.36 4.79
C TYR A 177 -8.06 8.73 4.86
N PRO A 178 -8.25 7.40 4.75
CA PRO A 178 -9.59 6.80 4.68
C PRO A 178 -10.32 6.73 6.03
N VAL A 179 -9.71 7.11 7.14
CA VAL A 179 -10.31 6.99 8.47
C VAL A 179 -11.67 7.67 8.56
N HIS A 180 -11.85 8.84 7.93
CA HIS A 180 -13.13 9.52 7.87
C HIS A 180 -14.11 8.85 6.87
N LEU A 181 -13.60 8.27 5.78
CA LEU A 181 -14.41 7.57 4.78
C LEU A 181 -14.97 6.25 5.32
N LEU A 182 -14.23 5.56 6.18
CA LEU A 182 -14.67 4.32 6.84
C LEU A 182 -15.84 4.52 7.79
N ARG A 183 -16.12 5.76 8.21
CA ARG A 183 -17.33 6.10 8.98
C ARG A 183 -18.58 6.22 8.10
N LEU A 184 -18.39 6.47 6.80
CA LEU A 184 -19.45 6.75 5.83
C LEU A 184 -19.74 5.54 4.93
N PHE A 185 -18.72 4.72 4.68
CA PHE A 185 -18.76 3.59 3.78
C PHE A 185 -18.42 2.29 4.49
N ASP A 186 -19.03 1.23 4.02
CA ASP A 186 -18.57 -0.12 4.34
C ASP A 186 -17.15 -0.33 3.80
N ARG A 187 -16.30 -1.01 4.58
CA ARG A 187 -14.89 -1.23 4.23
C ARG A 187 -14.69 -1.93 2.89
N PHE A 188 -15.54 -2.91 2.58
CA PHE A 188 -15.43 -3.65 1.32
C PHE A 188 -15.83 -2.78 0.14
N PHE A 189 -16.89 -1.98 0.27
CA PHE A 189 -17.31 -1.02 -0.74
C PHE A 189 -16.24 0.04 -0.99
N LEU A 190 -15.65 0.60 0.06
CA LEU A 190 -14.59 1.60 -0.04
C LEU A 190 -13.39 1.03 -0.83
N LEU A 191 -12.88 -0.14 -0.43
CA LEU A 191 -11.76 -0.78 -1.11
C LEU A 191 -12.09 -1.12 -2.57
N ALA A 192 -13.29 -1.67 -2.84
CA ALA A 192 -13.74 -2.00 -4.18
C ALA A 192 -13.68 -0.79 -5.12
N VAL A 193 -14.28 0.33 -4.71
CA VAL A 193 -14.34 1.55 -5.52
C VAL A 193 -12.95 2.17 -5.69
N CYS A 194 -12.16 2.25 -4.63
CA CYS A 194 -10.82 2.83 -4.70
C CYS A 194 -9.87 2.00 -5.58
N MET A 195 -9.93 0.67 -5.53
CA MET A 195 -9.16 -0.21 -6.41
C MET A 195 -9.63 -0.11 -7.86
N LEU A 196 -10.93 0.00 -8.11
CA LEU A 196 -11.46 0.24 -9.45
C LEU A 196 -10.93 1.54 -10.04
N ILE A 197 -11.02 2.63 -9.28
CA ILE A 197 -10.52 3.95 -9.69
C ILE A 197 -9.02 3.88 -9.98
N GLY A 198 -8.23 3.25 -9.11
CA GLY A 198 -6.80 3.06 -9.30
C GLY A 198 -6.48 2.27 -10.57
N GLY A 199 -7.20 1.17 -10.82
CA GLY A 199 -7.05 0.36 -12.03
C GLY A 199 -7.39 1.14 -13.31
N ILE A 200 -8.47 1.93 -13.29
CA ILE A 200 -8.85 2.81 -14.42
C ILE A 200 -7.80 3.90 -14.64
N ALA A 201 -7.26 4.49 -13.58
CA ALA A 201 -6.24 5.52 -13.69
C ALA A 201 -4.92 5.03 -14.31
N LEU A 202 -4.62 3.73 -14.24
CA LEU A 202 -3.46 3.12 -14.89
C LEU A 202 -3.68 2.80 -16.39
N LEU A 203 -4.93 2.73 -16.88
CA LEU A 203 -5.23 2.38 -18.28
C LEU A 203 -4.45 3.21 -19.32
N PRO A 204 -4.33 4.55 -19.19
CA PRO A 204 -3.59 5.31 -20.19
C PRO A 204 -2.11 4.96 -20.24
N MET A 205 -1.54 4.50 -19.13
CA MET A 205 -0.12 4.17 -19.04
C MET A 205 0.20 2.79 -19.61
N THR A 206 -0.74 1.85 -19.61
CA THR A 206 -0.57 0.50 -20.20
C THR A 206 -0.76 0.47 -21.71
N GLN A 207 -1.36 1.50 -22.31
CA GLN A 207 -1.58 1.59 -23.76
C GLN A 207 -0.42 2.29 -24.49
N VAL A 208 0.52 2.89 -23.77
CA VAL A 208 1.63 3.68 -24.33
C VAL A 208 2.92 2.86 -24.45
N ILE A 209 2.92 1.66 -23.94
CA ILE A 209 4.06 0.73 -23.92
C ILE A 209 3.74 -0.48 -24.75
#